data_c0b2ada3db322702ef3488ec77c0edf9
#
_entry.id   c0b2ada3db322702ef3488ec77c0edf9
#
_cell.length_a   1.000
_cell.length_b   1.000
_cell.length_c   1.000
_cell.angle_alpha   90.00
_cell.angle_beta   90.00
_cell.angle_gamma   90.00
#
_symmetry.space_group_name_H-M   'P 1'
#
loop_
_entity.id
_entity.type
_entity.pdbx_description
1 polymer ?
#
loop_
_entity_poly.entity_id
_entity_poly.type
_entity_poly.pdbx_seq_one_letter_code
_entity_poly.pdbx_strand_id
1 'polypeptide(L)'
;MIRLASEKDVKSILEIIKDAKAFLKENNVNQWQDNYPNEDTIINDINKKQLYVYEEKEVLAFIAIIESIEETYNIIYDGKWLNDDSYLTIHRIAVKKEARHCNIASKLFMYAIEYANKRNIKSIRVDTHRDNIVMQKLILKHDFKKCGYIYLKDHSPRLAYERLV
;
A
#
# COMPACT_ATOMS: atom_id res chain seq x y z
N MET A 1 4.51 9.76 -14.73
CA MET A 1 4.42 10.86 -13.72
C MET A 1 3.56 10.39 -12.55
N ILE A 2 3.93 10.75 -11.30
CA ILE A 2 3.11 10.47 -10.11
C ILE A 2 2.41 11.77 -9.68
N ARG A 3 1.11 11.71 -9.46
CA ARG A 3 0.26 12.83 -9.04
C ARG A 3 -0.85 12.38 -8.12
N LEU A 4 -1.46 13.34 -7.40
CA LEU A 4 -2.70 13.08 -6.67
C LEU A 4 -3.80 12.54 -7.61
N ALA A 5 -4.53 11.56 -7.13
CA ALA A 5 -5.72 11.05 -7.80
C ALA A 5 -6.87 12.06 -7.68
N SER A 6 -7.78 12.00 -8.64
CA SER A 6 -9.00 12.79 -8.70
C SER A 6 -10.19 11.90 -9.10
N GLU A 7 -11.41 12.42 -9.04
CA GLU A 7 -12.61 11.66 -9.38
C GLU A 7 -12.58 11.04 -10.78
N LYS A 8 -11.93 11.71 -11.75
CA LYS A 8 -11.77 11.19 -13.12
C LYS A 8 -10.98 9.89 -13.19
N ASP A 9 -10.17 9.59 -12.18
CA ASP A 9 -9.30 8.41 -12.13
C ASP A 9 -10.01 7.18 -11.54
N VAL A 10 -11.16 7.37 -10.89
CA VAL A 10 -11.89 6.30 -10.15
C VAL A 10 -12.12 5.07 -11.03
N LYS A 11 -12.63 5.25 -12.25
CA LYS A 11 -12.89 4.14 -13.17
C LYS A 11 -11.62 3.32 -13.45
N SER A 12 -10.53 3.98 -13.79
CA SER A 12 -9.25 3.30 -14.08
C SER A 12 -8.69 2.59 -12.84
N ILE A 13 -8.81 3.21 -11.67
CA ILE A 13 -8.37 2.60 -10.40
C ILE A 13 -9.20 1.35 -10.09
N LEU A 14 -10.52 1.38 -10.29
CA LEU A 14 -11.38 0.21 -10.06
C LEU A 14 -11.07 -0.94 -11.02
N GLU A 15 -10.71 -0.66 -12.26
CA GLU A 15 -10.25 -1.68 -13.22
C GLU A 15 -8.93 -2.33 -12.73
N ILE A 16 -7.98 -1.53 -12.24
CA ILE A 16 -6.72 -2.02 -11.66
C ILE A 16 -6.99 -2.88 -10.40
N ILE A 17 -7.92 -2.47 -9.54
CA ILE A 17 -8.33 -3.23 -8.36
C ILE A 17 -8.92 -4.59 -8.76
N LYS A 18 -9.78 -4.62 -9.77
CA LYS A 18 -10.37 -5.86 -10.28
C LYS A 18 -9.28 -6.84 -10.74
N ASP A 19 -8.31 -6.38 -11.51
CA ASP A 19 -7.17 -7.18 -11.96
C ASP A 19 -6.29 -7.66 -10.79
N ALA A 20 -6.07 -6.80 -9.80
CA ALA A 20 -5.30 -7.14 -8.61
C ALA A 20 -6.00 -8.22 -7.77
N LYS A 21 -7.31 -8.11 -7.57
CA LYS A 21 -8.13 -9.13 -6.87
C LYS A 21 -8.09 -10.47 -7.58
N ALA A 22 -8.22 -10.49 -8.90
CA ALA A 22 -8.10 -11.69 -9.71
C ALA A 22 -6.72 -12.35 -9.56
N PHE A 23 -5.66 -11.56 -9.64
CA PHE A 23 -4.29 -12.04 -9.45
C PHE A 23 -4.06 -12.66 -8.06
N LEU A 24 -4.53 -12.01 -7.00
CA LEU A 24 -4.42 -12.53 -5.64
C LEU A 24 -5.18 -13.87 -5.49
N LYS A 25 -6.40 -13.95 -6.03
CA LYS A 25 -7.20 -15.16 -6.01
C LYS A 25 -6.54 -16.31 -6.76
N GLU A 26 -6.01 -16.07 -7.96
CA GLU A 26 -5.30 -17.06 -8.78
C GLU A 26 -4.03 -17.59 -8.06
N ASN A 27 -3.41 -16.79 -7.22
CA ASN A 27 -2.24 -17.18 -6.42
C ASN A 27 -2.60 -17.69 -5.01
N ASN A 28 -3.87 -17.96 -4.73
CA ASN A 28 -4.38 -18.44 -3.44
C ASN A 28 -4.06 -17.49 -2.27
N VAL A 29 -4.00 -16.19 -2.52
CA VAL A 29 -3.79 -15.17 -1.48
C VAL A 29 -5.14 -14.61 -1.05
N ASN A 30 -5.53 -14.87 0.20
CA ASN A 30 -6.79 -14.36 0.77
C ASN A 30 -6.61 -12.91 1.27
N GLN A 31 -6.37 -12.01 0.32
CA GLN A 31 -6.23 -10.57 0.54
C GLN A 31 -7.09 -9.87 -0.51
N TRP A 32 -7.82 -8.82 -0.11
CA TRP A 32 -8.73 -8.05 -0.97
C TRP A 32 -9.91 -8.86 -1.54
N GLN A 33 -10.34 -9.93 -0.91
CA GLN A 33 -11.40 -10.81 -1.44
C GLN A 33 -12.81 -10.48 -0.91
N ASP A 34 -12.92 -9.66 0.16
CA ASP A 34 -14.18 -9.35 0.87
C ASP A 34 -14.75 -7.98 0.46
N ASN A 35 -14.94 -7.72 -0.84
CA ASN A 35 -15.42 -6.44 -1.37
C ASN A 35 -14.60 -5.21 -0.92
N TYR A 36 -13.33 -5.41 -0.59
CA TYR A 36 -12.38 -4.36 -0.22
C TYR A 36 -11.08 -4.50 -1.02
N PRO A 37 -10.47 -3.41 -1.49
CA PRO A 37 -11.04 -2.06 -1.55
C PRO A 37 -12.16 -1.97 -2.60
N ASN A 38 -13.05 -1.01 -2.43
CA ASN A 38 -14.17 -0.73 -3.34
C ASN A 38 -14.20 0.76 -3.73
N GLU A 39 -15.23 1.15 -4.48
CA GLU A 39 -15.38 2.54 -4.95
C GLU A 39 -15.42 3.54 -3.80
N ASP A 40 -16.18 3.25 -2.74
CA ASP A 40 -16.28 4.13 -1.56
C ASP A 40 -14.92 4.33 -0.89
N THR A 41 -14.11 3.25 -0.81
CA THR A 41 -12.74 3.33 -0.31
C THR A 41 -11.90 4.31 -1.13
N ILE A 42 -11.98 4.22 -2.44
CA ILE A 42 -11.19 5.04 -3.37
C ILE A 42 -11.65 6.51 -3.33
N ILE A 43 -12.96 6.76 -3.32
CA ILE A 43 -13.51 8.12 -3.19
C ILE A 43 -13.09 8.76 -1.87
N ASN A 44 -13.15 8.00 -0.76
CA ASN A 44 -12.69 8.48 0.54
C ASN A 44 -11.19 8.85 0.54
N ASP A 45 -10.35 8.02 -0.09
CA ASP A 45 -8.92 8.29 -0.21
C ASP A 45 -8.61 9.53 -1.06
N ILE A 46 -9.37 9.73 -2.15
CA ILE A 46 -9.28 10.93 -3.00
C ILE A 46 -9.66 12.18 -2.19
N ASN A 47 -10.79 12.13 -1.48
CA ASN A 47 -11.28 13.25 -0.67
C ASN A 47 -10.29 13.64 0.43
N LYS A 48 -9.60 12.66 1.01
CA LYS A 48 -8.55 12.87 2.01
C LYS A 48 -7.20 13.28 1.40
N LYS A 49 -7.09 13.38 0.08
CA LYS A 49 -5.85 13.72 -0.66
C LYS A 49 -4.67 12.80 -0.30
N GLN A 50 -4.96 11.52 -0.11
CA GLN A 50 -3.98 10.49 0.27
C GLN A 50 -3.79 9.40 -0.78
N LEU A 51 -4.45 9.50 -1.94
CA LEU A 51 -4.33 8.58 -3.06
C LEU A 51 -3.53 9.21 -4.20
N TYR A 52 -2.55 8.49 -4.70
CA TYR A 52 -1.68 8.91 -5.80
C TYR A 52 -1.76 7.91 -6.94
N VAL A 53 -1.68 8.38 -8.17
CA VAL A 53 -1.65 7.57 -9.38
C VAL A 53 -0.33 7.74 -10.12
N TYR A 54 0.14 6.66 -10.73
CA TYR A 54 1.19 6.69 -11.74
C TYR A 54 0.54 6.72 -13.12
N GLU A 55 0.80 7.78 -13.87
CA GLU A 55 0.21 8.04 -15.17
C GLU A 55 1.31 8.23 -16.23
N GLU A 56 1.12 7.64 -17.40
CA GLU A 56 1.84 7.89 -18.64
C GLU A 56 0.83 8.43 -19.68
N LYS A 57 0.35 7.59 -20.60
CA LYS A 57 -0.77 7.89 -21.48
C LYS A 57 -2.13 7.63 -20.81
N GLU A 58 -2.13 6.75 -19.82
CA GLU A 58 -3.26 6.35 -18.98
C GLU A 58 -2.77 6.07 -17.56
N VAL A 59 -3.70 5.90 -16.62
CA VAL A 59 -3.38 5.49 -15.25
C VAL A 59 -2.96 4.03 -15.25
N LEU A 60 -1.73 3.76 -14.81
CA LEU A 60 -1.13 2.42 -14.79
C LEU A 60 -1.01 1.82 -13.39
N ALA A 61 -1.07 2.64 -12.35
CA ALA A 61 -0.94 2.18 -10.98
C ALA A 61 -1.45 3.23 -9.99
N PHE A 62 -1.69 2.80 -8.76
CA PHE A 62 -2.01 3.71 -7.66
C PHE A 62 -1.41 3.24 -6.34
N ILE A 63 -1.33 4.17 -5.39
CA ILE A 63 -0.86 3.95 -4.01
C ILE A 63 -1.59 4.91 -3.07
N ALA A 64 -2.02 4.41 -1.91
CA ALA A 64 -2.47 5.25 -0.82
C ALA A 64 -1.32 5.49 0.17
N ILE A 65 -1.04 6.76 0.48
CA ILE A 65 -0.02 7.21 1.44
C ILE A 65 -0.74 7.96 2.55
N ILE A 66 -0.76 7.39 3.74
CA ILE A 66 -1.62 7.84 4.85
C ILE A 66 -0.75 8.35 6.00
N GLU A 67 -1.00 9.59 6.43
CA GLU A 67 -0.29 10.23 7.54
C GLU A 67 -0.97 10.03 8.90
N SER A 68 -2.25 9.62 8.91
CA SER A 68 -2.97 9.38 10.16
C SER A 68 -2.52 8.08 10.83
N ILE A 69 -2.70 8.02 12.14
CA ILE A 69 -2.44 6.81 12.92
C ILE A 69 -3.33 5.67 12.39
N GLU A 70 -2.70 4.53 12.14
CA GLU A 70 -3.39 3.28 11.81
C GLU A 70 -3.66 2.51 13.11
N GLU A 71 -4.92 2.45 13.54
CA GLU A 71 -5.30 1.84 14.81
C GLU A 71 -4.85 0.38 14.92
N THR A 72 -4.87 -0.38 13.83
CA THR A 72 -4.43 -1.78 13.81
C THR A 72 -2.92 -1.94 14.05
N TYR A 73 -2.15 -0.85 13.98
CA TYR A 73 -0.71 -0.84 14.25
C TYR A 73 -0.35 -0.49 15.70
N ASN A 74 -1.34 -0.15 16.53
CA ASN A 74 -1.11 0.18 17.94
C ASN A 74 -0.59 -1.01 18.74
N ILE A 75 -0.96 -2.23 18.36
CA ILE A 75 -0.48 -3.47 18.97
C ILE A 75 0.22 -4.31 17.91
N ILE A 76 1.46 -4.69 18.17
CA ILE A 76 2.25 -5.58 17.33
C ILE A 76 2.65 -6.82 18.13
N TYR A 77 2.64 -7.97 17.47
CA TYR A 77 2.91 -9.28 18.06
C TYR A 77 4.21 -9.88 17.52
N ASP A 78 4.86 -10.70 18.34
CA ASP A 78 6.12 -11.40 18.02
C ASP A 78 7.23 -10.48 17.49
N GLY A 79 7.27 -9.27 18.05
CA GLY A 79 8.25 -8.27 17.68
C GLY A 79 7.89 -6.89 18.17
N LYS A 80 8.49 -5.89 17.55
CA LYS A 80 8.26 -4.47 17.87
C LYS A 80 8.52 -3.59 16.67
N TRP A 81 7.87 -2.42 16.63
CA TRP A 81 8.21 -1.37 15.70
C TRP A 81 9.63 -0.85 15.94
N LEU A 82 10.26 -0.27 14.92
CA LEU A 82 11.64 0.22 14.99
C LEU A 82 11.76 1.50 15.82
N ASN A 83 10.70 2.31 15.89
CA ASN A 83 10.61 3.50 16.72
C ASN A 83 9.15 3.80 17.12
N ASP A 84 8.98 4.79 18.00
CA ASP A 84 7.69 5.29 18.47
C ASP A 84 7.34 6.67 17.86
N ASP A 85 8.07 7.11 16.84
CA ASP A 85 7.84 8.38 16.16
C ASP A 85 6.62 8.34 15.23
N SER A 86 6.25 9.49 14.70
CA SER A 86 5.24 9.58 13.65
C SER A 86 5.68 8.82 12.38
N TYR A 87 4.74 8.20 11.72
CA TYR A 87 4.99 7.37 10.54
C TYR A 87 3.98 7.64 9.43
N LEU A 88 4.38 7.32 8.20
CA LEU A 88 3.46 7.12 7.08
C LEU A 88 3.04 5.66 7.03
N THR A 89 1.82 5.41 6.54
CA THR A 89 1.39 4.07 6.16
C THR A 89 1.21 3.97 4.65
N ILE A 90 1.84 2.96 4.03
CA ILE A 90 1.55 2.59 2.65
C ILE A 90 0.40 1.60 2.68
N HIS A 91 -0.70 1.99 2.05
CA HIS A 91 -1.88 1.13 1.85
C HIS A 91 -2.22 1.03 0.36
N ARG A 92 -3.00 0.02 0.02
CA ARG A 92 -3.70 -0.10 -1.27
C ARG A 92 -2.83 0.26 -2.48
N ILE A 93 -1.77 -0.50 -2.71
CA ILE A 93 -0.94 -0.38 -3.90
C ILE A 93 -1.31 -1.45 -4.92
N ALA A 94 -1.49 -1.06 -6.18
CA ALA A 94 -1.66 -2.00 -7.28
C ALA A 94 -1.19 -1.41 -8.61
N VAL A 95 -0.81 -2.30 -9.53
CA VAL A 95 -0.33 -1.99 -10.87
C VAL A 95 -1.20 -2.72 -11.89
N LYS A 96 -1.60 -2.01 -12.95
CA LYS A 96 -2.35 -2.54 -14.09
C LYS A 96 -1.64 -3.79 -14.64
N LYS A 97 -2.41 -4.82 -15.01
CA LYS A 97 -1.87 -6.11 -15.42
C LYS A 97 -0.80 -5.99 -16.51
N GLU A 98 -1.05 -5.20 -17.53
CA GLU A 98 -0.15 -5.01 -18.68
C GLU A 98 1.13 -4.24 -18.35
N ALA A 99 1.12 -3.49 -17.23
CA ALA A 99 2.26 -2.71 -16.76
C ALA A 99 3.04 -3.37 -15.60
N ARG A 100 2.67 -4.60 -15.21
CA ARG A 100 3.46 -5.40 -14.29
C ARG A 100 4.83 -5.67 -14.90
N HIS A 101 5.86 -5.78 -14.07
CA HIS A 101 7.26 -5.92 -14.50
C HIS A 101 7.92 -4.66 -15.07
N CYS A 102 7.20 -3.53 -15.20
CA CYS A 102 7.76 -2.23 -15.60
C CYS A 102 8.36 -1.42 -14.44
N ASN A 103 8.61 -2.06 -13.29
CA ASN A 103 9.16 -1.44 -12.08
C ASN A 103 8.32 -0.29 -11.49
N ILE A 104 7.03 -0.18 -11.87
CA ILE A 104 6.16 0.93 -11.44
C ILE A 104 5.88 0.88 -9.94
N ALA A 105 5.62 -0.30 -9.37
CA ALA A 105 5.42 -0.45 -7.93
C ALA A 105 6.64 0.05 -7.12
N SER A 106 7.85 -0.22 -7.61
CA SER A 106 9.10 0.27 -7.01
C SER A 106 9.18 1.80 -7.07
N LYS A 107 8.76 2.42 -8.18
CA LYS A 107 8.70 3.89 -8.32
C LYS A 107 7.71 4.51 -7.33
N LEU A 108 6.57 3.84 -7.07
CA LEU A 108 5.60 4.29 -6.06
C LEU A 108 6.15 4.20 -4.64
N PHE A 109 6.89 3.13 -4.31
CA PHE A 109 7.60 3.03 -3.02
C PHE A 109 8.64 4.12 -2.84
N MET A 110 9.46 4.38 -3.86
CA MET A 110 10.43 5.48 -3.85
C MET A 110 9.75 6.84 -3.65
N TYR A 111 8.63 7.06 -4.31
CA TYR A 111 7.84 8.29 -4.12
C TYR A 111 7.35 8.44 -2.67
N ALA A 112 6.86 7.37 -2.04
CA ALA A 112 6.45 7.41 -0.64
C ALA A 112 7.62 7.73 0.30
N ILE A 113 8.81 7.20 0.02
CA ILE A 113 10.03 7.50 0.78
C ILE A 113 10.43 8.97 0.64
N GLU A 114 10.42 9.50 -0.58
CA GLU A 114 10.70 10.93 -0.82
C GLU A 114 9.64 11.83 -0.17
N TYR A 115 8.38 11.42 -0.20
CA TYR A 115 7.28 12.12 0.44
C TYR A 115 7.49 12.23 1.97
N ALA A 116 7.87 11.12 2.62
CA ALA A 116 8.20 11.10 4.06
C ALA A 116 9.37 12.04 4.38
N ASN A 117 10.45 11.95 3.60
CA ASN A 117 11.62 12.83 3.76
C ASN A 117 11.27 14.31 3.68
N LYS A 118 10.50 14.73 2.67
CA LYS A 118 10.06 16.11 2.48
C LYS A 118 9.21 16.64 3.64
N ARG A 119 8.55 15.77 4.37
CA ARG A 119 7.69 16.10 5.51
C ARG A 119 8.35 15.86 6.87
N ASN A 120 9.63 15.48 6.91
CA ASN A 120 10.37 15.12 8.13
C ASN A 120 9.72 13.99 8.93
N ILE A 121 8.97 13.10 8.27
CA ILE A 121 8.40 11.92 8.89
C ILE A 121 9.49 10.84 8.91
N LYS A 122 9.72 10.25 10.09
CA LYS A 122 10.91 9.42 10.35
C LYS A 122 10.76 7.96 10.01
N SER A 123 9.54 7.53 9.68
CA SER A 123 9.25 6.11 9.52
C SER A 123 8.12 5.88 8.51
N ILE A 124 8.19 4.76 7.82
CA ILE A 124 7.12 4.26 6.95
C ILE A 124 6.79 2.85 7.38
N ARG A 125 5.51 2.55 7.59
CA ARG A 125 4.98 1.24 7.95
C ARG A 125 4.13 0.67 6.82
N VAL A 126 4.14 -0.63 6.68
CA VAL A 126 3.33 -1.37 5.70
C VAL A 126 3.04 -2.77 6.24
N ASP A 127 1.88 -3.29 5.91
CA ASP A 127 1.54 -4.69 6.18
C ASP A 127 1.15 -5.41 4.90
N THR A 128 1.27 -6.74 4.91
CA THR A 128 0.82 -7.60 3.81
C THR A 128 0.46 -8.99 4.30
N HIS A 129 -0.34 -9.70 3.51
CA HIS A 129 -0.68 -11.09 3.79
C HIS A 129 0.56 -11.99 3.66
N ARG A 130 0.67 -12.98 4.56
CA ARG A 130 1.80 -13.92 4.58
C ARG A 130 2.03 -14.69 3.29
N ASP A 131 0.98 -14.89 2.49
CA ASP A 131 1.04 -15.61 1.21
C ASP A 131 1.29 -14.66 0.02
N ASN A 132 1.30 -13.35 0.24
CA ASN A 132 1.60 -12.36 -0.80
C ASN A 132 3.12 -12.19 -0.97
N ILE A 133 3.74 -13.18 -1.56
CA ILE A 133 5.21 -13.23 -1.74
C ILE A 133 5.71 -12.10 -2.63
N VAL A 134 4.93 -11.71 -3.65
CA VAL A 134 5.29 -10.61 -4.56
C VAL A 134 5.42 -9.30 -3.79
N MET A 135 4.46 -9.00 -2.91
CA MET A 135 4.50 -7.79 -2.09
C MET A 135 5.63 -7.85 -1.04
N GLN A 136 5.84 -8.99 -0.39
CA GLN A 136 6.96 -9.15 0.56
C GLN A 136 8.31 -8.88 -0.10
N LYS A 137 8.54 -9.39 -1.32
CA LYS A 137 9.77 -9.12 -2.07
C LYS A 137 9.93 -7.63 -2.42
N LEU A 138 8.84 -6.96 -2.78
CA LEU A 138 8.86 -5.52 -3.06
C LEU A 138 9.21 -4.71 -1.81
N ILE A 139 8.58 -5.02 -0.67
CA ILE A 139 8.82 -4.38 0.62
C ILE A 139 10.29 -4.54 1.03
N LEU A 140 10.82 -5.76 1.00
CA LEU A 140 12.21 -6.05 1.37
C LEU A 140 13.21 -5.39 0.42
N LYS A 141 12.91 -5.31 -0.88
CA LYS A 141 13.75 -4.62 -1.87
C LYS A 141 13.95 -3.14 -1.54
N HIS A 142 13.01 -2.52 -0.84
CA HIS A 142 13.08 -1.12 -0.41
C HIS A 142 13.54 -0.95 1.04
N ASP A 143 14.32 -1.90 1.56
CA ASP A 143 14.97 -1.85 2.89
C ASP A 143 14.00 -1.76 4.08
N PHE A 144 12.75 -2.17 3.90
CA PHE A 144 11.85 -2.38 5.03
C PHE A 144 12.26 -3.63 5.82
N LYS A 145 12.17 -3.55 7.13
CA LYS A 145 12.47 -4.67 8.03
C LYS A 145 11.18 -5.26 8.57
N LYS A 146 11.10 -6.58 8.63
CA LYS A 146 10.00 -7.27 9.29
C LYS A 146 10.08 -6.99 10.80
N CYS A 147 8.98 -6.47 11.35
CA CYS A 147 8.90 -6.07 12.76
C CYS A 147 8.10 -7.06 13.63
N GLY A 148 7.24 -7.83 13.01
CA GLY A 148 6.32 -8.76 13.67
C GLY A 148 5.07 -8.95 12.82
N TYR A 149 3.92 -9.10 13.47
CA TYR A 149 2.65 -9.12 12.78
C TYR A 149 1.57 -8.36 13.56
N ILE A 150 0.54 -7.95 12.84
CA ILE A 150 -0.62 -7.23 13.36
C ILE A 150 -1.88 -8.01 13.01
N TYR A 151 -2.98 -7.69 13.67
CA TYR A 151 -4.31 -8.17 13.32
C TYR A 151 -5.14 -7.02 12.74
N LEU A 152 -5.83 -7.29 11.63
CA LEU A 152 -6.85 -6.38 11.10
C LEU A 152 -8.10 -6.41 12.00
N LYS A 153 -9.06 -5.52 11.73
CA LYS A 153 -10.32 -5.44 12.50
C LYS A 153 -11.14 -6.74 12.48
N ASP A 154 -11.00 -7.54 11.40
CA ASP A 154 -11.62 -8.86 11.26
C ASP A 154 -10.80 -10.00 11.88
N HIS A 155 -9.77 -9.67 12.65
CA HIS A 155 -8.81 -10.59 13.27
C HIS A 155 -7.91 -11.36 12.29
N SER A 156 -7.87 -11.00 11.02
CA SER A 156 -6.91 -11.57 10.06
C SER A 156 -5.49 -11.10 10.37
N PRO A 157 -4.49 -12.01 10.43
CA PRO A 157 -3.10 -11.63 10.65
C PRO A 157 -2.48 -11.03 9.40
N ARG A 158 -1.57 -10.07 9.59
CA ARG A 158 -0.71 -9.49 8.54
C ARG A 158 0.72 -9.38 9.03
N LEU A 159 1.66 -9.63 8.14
CA LEU A 159 3.08 -9.35 8.39
C LEU A 159 3.29 -7.84 8.40
N ALA A 160 3.96 -7.33 9.42
CA ALA A 160 4.20 -5.91 9.63
C ALA A 160 5.66 -5.56 9.36
N TYR A 161 5.89 -4.50 8.60
CA TYR A 161 7.20 -4.02 8.19
C TYR A 161 7.33 -2.54 8.44
N GLU A 162 8.55 -2.09 8.74
CA GLU A 162 8.88 -0.68 8.92
C GLU A 162 10.23 -0.35 8.28
N ARG A 163 10.30 0.85 7.73
CA ARG A 163 11.53 1.47 7.25
C ARG A 163 11.73 2.81 7.94
N LEU A 164 12.92 3.04 8.50
CA LEU A 164 13.34 4.38 8.92
C LEU A 164 13.75 5.21 7.70
N VAL A 165 13.46 6.48 7.75
CA VAL A 165 13.64 7.42 6.63
C VAL A 165 14.54 8.58 7.04
#